data_6413cad9958cb754f8a565c51e3b0024
#
_entry.id   6413cad9958cb754f8a565c51e3b0024
#
_cell.length_a   1.000
_cell.length_b   1.000
_cell.length_c   1.000
_cell.angle_alpha   90.00
_cell.angle_beta   90.00
_cell.angle_gamma   90.00
#
_symmetry.space_group_name_H-M   'P 1'
#
loop_
_entity.id
_entity.type
_entity.pdbx_description
1 polymer ?
#
loop_
_entity_poly.entity_id
_entity_poly.type
_entity_poly.pdbx_seq_one_letter_code
_entity_poly.pdbx_strand_id
1 'polypeptide(L)'
;MAQTNYETLWKGVTKLENDGKTKDAQKAIENIVEKSRKDKNPAQTTKALLYKYKYLMTLEEEAELKISEGLKNEIQQATGVEKAILQSILGELYFQYFNSNTWKFSNRTETEIKQSNDFRTWDLKTLFHEINSYYIASLENKELLQQTKLDAIHLLLEQQKGSTVFRPTLYDLLANRAIDYFNDDKSNLAEPSNAFSINDKKYFTTVTDFIQLKLKDNDKNSQDYNALKIYQDLLAFRLKDKANSDALADADLKRLQYIKAHYFDKSDNESMYFEALKRIQKEYAGCNVGATINYEIASYISQQAQKENADKTFKIKDALTLCDETIKGYPNTEGAKNCEALREQIFYKNISITTEKAAVPNEAFKALVQYKNIERIYLKIVPIDYKTKEQIFNLKNKETQEDIIKRLNAIKSIKVWNQALPMADDYLQHSTEIKLDGLKNGYYAILVSTTPKFSIAIGKEAIAVTTIFSSDISYVTNNNNNKENFELYVLNRNSGQPLKNATVKFYNNEYDYTQRKYIRKELSTATTDADGYVSKKIDKKNNVYYYNENFQFDITYQNDFLPSEESYYKYYYPNTSSIVAQKQV
;
A
#
# COMPACT_ATOMS: atom_id res chain seq x y z
N MET A 1 -9.20 -30.43 -46.72
CA MET A 1 -9.81 -30.69 -45.39
C MET A 1 -10.59 -29.43 -45.00
N ALA A 2 -11.77 -29.59 -44.42
CA ALA A 2 -12.52 -28.43 -43.95
C ALA A 2 -11.76 -27.78 -42.81
N GLN A 3 -11.59 -26.45 -42.85
CA GLN A 3 -10.91 -25.69 -41.82
C GLN A 3 -11.70 -25.81 -40.50
N THR A 4 -11.05 -26.15 -39.39
CA THR A 4 -11.69 -26.29 -38.08
C THR A 4 -12.30 -24.94 -37.63
N ASN A 5 -13.61 -24.93 -37.34
CA ASN A 5 -14.27 -23.75 -36.79
C ASN A 5 -14.09 -23.69 -35.25
N TYR A 6 -13.00 -23.12 -34.81
CA TYR A 6 -12.67 -23.00 -33.39
C TYR A 6 -13.65 -22.09 -32.64
N GLU A 7 -14.21 -21.06 -33.29
CA GLU A 7 -15.19 -20.18 -32.65
C GLU A 7 -16.43 -20.94 -32.17
N THR A 8 -16.95 -21.84 -33.01
CA THR A 8 -18.09 -22.68 -32.64
C THR A 8 -17.74 -23.63 -31.48
N LEU A 9 -16.55 -24.20 -31.49
CA LEU A 9 -16.08 -25.09 -30.41
C LEU A 9 -15.98 -24.35 -29.09
N TRP A 10 -15.39 -23.16 -29.09
CA TRP A 10 -15.28 -22.32 -27.89
C TRP A 10 -16.64 -21.82 -27.38
N LYS A 11 -17.58 -21.45 -28.27
CA LYS A 11 -18.96 -21.11 -27.87
C LYS A 11 -19.63 -22.30 -27.14
N GLY A 12 -19.37 -23.52 -27.61
CA GLY A 12 -19.84 -24.74 -26.93
C GLY A 12 -19.26 -24.87 -25.52
N VAL A 13 -17.97 -24.65 -25.34
CA VAL A 13 -17.31 -24.67 -24.03
C VAL A 13 -17.89 -23.61 -23.10
N THR A 14 -17.99 -22.36 -23.57
CA THR A 14 -18.56 -21.25 -22.77
C THR A 14 -20.00 -21.52 -22.33
N LYS A 15 -20.81 -22.13 -23.20
CA LYS A 15 -22.18 -22.53 -22.83
C LYS A 15 -22.18 -23.57 -21.70
N LEU A 16 -21.32 -24.59 -21.79
CA LEU A 16 -21.20 -25.62 -20.74
C LEU A 16 -20.71 -25.03 -19.41
N GLU A 17 -19.79 -24.07 -19.44
CA GLU A 17 -19.37 -23.32 -18.25
C GLU A 17 -20.53 -22.56 -17.60
N ASN A 18 -21.28 -21.79 -18.39
CA ASN A 18 -22.43 -21.02 -17.92
C ASN A 18 -23.55 -21.91 -17.36
N ASP A 19 -23.69 -23.12 -17.90
CA ASP A 19 -24.64 -24.14 -17.42
C ASP A 19 -24.13 -24.90 -16.15
N GLY A 20 -22.92 -24.59 -15.67
CA GLY A 20 -22.27 -25.27 -14.53
C GLY A 20 -21.81 -26.70 -14.82
N LYS A 21 -21.73 -27.11 -16.10
CA LYS A 21 -21.36 -28.47 -16.55
C LYS A 21 -19.85 -28.61 -16.75
N THR A 22 -19.08 -28.45 -15.69
CA THR A 22 -17.61 -28.40 -15.77
C THR A 22 -16.97 -29.66 -16.34
N LYS A 23 -17.49 -30.86 -16.00
CA LYS A 23 -16.99 -32.14 -16.58
C LYS A 23 -17.21 -32.26 -18.08
N ASP A 24 -18.34 -31.78 -18.58
CA ASP A 24 -18.64 -31.79 -20.01
C ASP A 24 -17.81 -30.73 -20.75
N ALA A 25 -17.58 -29.58 -20.13
CA ALA A 25 -16.67 -28.56 -20.62
C ALA A 25 -15.24 -29.11 -20.75
N GLN A 26 -14.77 -29.87 -19.76
CA GLN A 26 -13.44 -30.53 -19.82
C GLN A 26 -13.33 -31.50 -21.03
N LYS A 27 -14.34 -32.33 -21.26
CA LYS A 27 -14.36 -33.24 -22.46
C LYS A 27 -14.36 -32.45 -23.77
N ALA A 28 -15.10 -31.33 -23.83
CA ALA A 28 -15.11 -30.45 -24.99
C ALA A 28 -13.73 -29.84 -25.26
N ILE A 29 -12.98 -29.50 -24.21
CA ILE A 29 -11.61 -29.00 -24.32
C ILE A 29 -10.64 -30.08 -24.84
N GLU A 30 -10.77 -31.33 -24.39
CA GLU A 30 -9.93 -32.43 -24.89
C GLU A 30 -10.06 -32.60 -26.42
N ASN A 31 -11.28 -32.47 -26.94
CA ASN A 31 -11.53 -32.45 -28.38
C ASN A 31 -10.85 -31.25 -29.09
N ILE A 32 -10.83 -30.06 -28.43
CA ILE A 32 -10.14 -28.90 -29.01
C ILE A 32 -8.62 -29.14 -29.01
N VAL A 33 -8.03 -29.71 -27.96
CA VAL A 33 -6.60 -30.06 -27.91
C VAL A 33 -6.25 -31.02 -29.06
N GLU A 34 -7.03 -32.07 -29.26
CA GLU A 34 -6.77 -33.04 -30.34
C GLU A 34 -6.83 -32.38 -31.72
N LYS A 35 -7.86 -31.57 -31.97
CA LYS A 35 -8.02 -30.89 -33.27
C LYS A 35 -6.93 -29.87 -33.53
N SER A 36 -6.59 -29.03 -32.51
CA SER A 36 -5.57 -28.00 -32.65
C SER A 36 -4.17 -28.58 -32.91
N ARG A 37 -3.86 -29.74 -32.35
CA ARG A 37 -2.62 -30.51 -32.67
C ARG A 37 -2.60 -31.00 -34.12
N LYS A 38 -3.69 -31.58 -34.60
CA LYS A 38 -3.83 -31.97 -35.99
C LYS A 38 -3.67 -30.80 -36.97
N ASP A 39 -4.24 -29.66 -36.60
CA ASP A 39 -4.18 -28.45 -37.43
C ASP A 39 -2.85 -27.68 -37.25
N LYS A 40 -1.94 -28.16 -36.39
CA LYS A 40 -0.65 -27.51 -36.06
C LYS A 40 -0.85 -26.05 -35.64
N ASN A 41 -1.87 -25.77 -34.80
CA ASN A 41 -2.21 -24.45 -34.32
C ASN A 41 -1.80 -24.27 -32.85
N PRO A 42 -0.57 -23.80 -32.56
CA PRO A 42 -0.02 -23.72 -31.22
C PRO A 42 -0.82 -22.78 -30.31
N ALA A 43 -1.40 -21.66 -30.83
CA ALA A 43 -2.20 -20.74 -30.02
C ALA A 43 -3.48 -21.41 -29.52
N GLN A 44 -4.18 -22.18 -30.37
CA GLN A 44 -5.37 -22.90 -29.97
C GLN A 44 -5.02 -24.06 -29.02
N THR A 45 -3.92 -24.76 -29.27
CA THR A 45 -3.44 -25.86 -28.39
C THR A 45 -3.16 -25.30 -26.98
N THR A 46 -2.36 -24.23 -26.88
CA THR A 46 -2.01 -23.61 -25.59
C THR A 46 -3.26 -23.12 -24.86
N LYS A 47 -4.17 -22.43 -25.57
CA LYS A 47 -5.44 -21.98 -24.97
C LYS A 47 -6.24 -23.16 -24.41
N ALA A 48 -6.38 -24.23 -25.16
CA ALA A 48 -7.11 -25.40 -24.74
C ALA A 48 -6.45 -26.10 -23.53
N LEU A 49 -5.11 -26.18 -23.49
CA LEU A 49 -4.38 -26.69 -22.34
C LEU A 49 -4.60 -25.87 -21.08
N LEU A 50 -4.59 -24.52 -21.18
CA LEU A 50 -4.90 -23.64 -20.05
C LEU A 50 -6.31 -23.87 -19.49
N TYR A 51 -7.32 -24.01 -20.36
CA TYR A 51 -8.67 -24.33 -19.95
C TYR A 51 -8.80 -25.74 -19.35
N LYS A 52 -8.09 -26.73 -19.90
CA LYS A 52 -7.99 -28.08 -19.32
C LYS A 52 -7.50 -28.01 -17.88
N TYR A 53 -6.43 -27.26 -17.62
CA TYR A 53 -5.86 -27.10 -16.28
C TYR A 53 -6.76 -26.28 -15.34
N LYS A 54 -7.46 -25.27 -15.86
CA LYS A 54 -8.49 -24.55 -15.12
C LYS A 54 -9.56 -25.49 -14.58
N TYR A 55 -10.08 -26.40 -15.41
CA TYR A 55 -11.09 -27.36 -14.99
C TYR A 55 -10.53 -28.42 -14.03
N LEU A 56 -9.29 -28.83 -14.22
CA LEU A 56 -8.63 -29.76 -13.32
C LEU A 56 -8.53 -29.16 -11.90
N MET A 57 -8.15 -27.88 -11.77
CA MET A 57 -8.15 -27.15 -10.49
C MET A 57 -9.51 -27.11 -9.80
N THR A 58 -10.61 -27.17 -10.57
CA THR A 58 -11.96 -27.12 -10.01
C THR A 58 -12.48 -28.50 -9.62
N LEU A 59 -12.04 -29.55 -10.31
CA LEU A 59 -12.65 -30.88 -10.23
C LEU A 59 -11.87 -31.87 -9.35
N GLU A 60 -10.59 -31.61 -9.09
CA GLU A 60 -9.71 -32.59 -8.44
C GLU A 60 -8.97 -31.98 -7.24
N GLU A 61 -8.87 -32.77 -6.19
CA GLU A 61 -7.89 -32.55 -5.12
C GLU A 61 -6.48 -32.79 -5.68
N GLU A 62 -5.46 -32.12 -5.18
CA GLU A 62 -4.06 -32.24 -5.66
C GLU A 62 -3.86 -31.90 -7.16
N ALA A 63 -4.73 -31.05 -7.71
CA ALA A 63 -4.69 -30.69 -9.13
C ALA A 63 -3.34 -30.09 -9.56
N GLU A 64 -2.67 -29.34 -8.66
CA GLU A 64 -1.40 -28.67 -8.96
C GLU A 64 -0.30 -29.66 -9.36
N LEU A 65 -0.22 -30.84 -8.71
CA LEU A 65 0.76 -31.85 -9.07
C LEU A 65 0.48 -32.42 -10.46
N LYS A 66 -0.76 -32.79 -10.75
CA LYS A 66 -1.19 -33.29 -12.05
C LYS A 66 -0.98 -32.28 -13.18
N ILE A 67 -1.25 -31.00 -12.90
CA ILE A 67 -1.01 -29.90 -13.84
C ILE A 67 0.49 -29.76 -14.12
N SER A 68 1.33 -29.78 -13.09
CA SER A 68 2.76 -29.71 -13.23
C SER A 68 3.32 -30.85 -14.07
N GLU A 69 2.91 -32.08 -13.78
CA GLU A 69 3.30 -33.27 -14.57
C GLU A 69 2.80 -33.19 -16.02
N GLY A 70 1.55 -32.78 -16.21
CA GLY A 70 0.97 -32.55 -17.51
C GLY A 70 1.74 -31.52 -18.33
N LEU A 71 2.05 -30.36 -17.74
CA LEU A 71 2.84 -29.28 -18.38
C LEU A 71 4.26 -29.78 -18.74
N LYS A 72 4.93 -30.55 -17.88
CA LYS A 72 6.24 -31.12 -18.19
C LYS A 72 6.19 -32.04 -19.39
N ASN A 73 5.18 -32.90 -19.47
CA ASN A 73 4.98 -33.80 -20.61
C ASN A 73 4.71 -33.03 -21.91
N GLU A 74 3.87 -31.97 -21.85
CA GLU A 74 3.61 -31.08 -22.98
C GLU A 74 4.89 -30.37 -23.45
N ILE A 75 5.69 -29.82 -22.53
CA ILE A 75 6.96 -29.14 -22.82
C ILE A 75 7.96 -30.08 -23.52
N GLN A 76 7.99 -31.36 -23.16
CA GLN A 76 8.87 -32.33 -23.81
C GLN A 76 8.49 -32.59 -25.28
N GLN A 77 7.19 -32.49 -25.59
CA GLN A 77 6.67 -32.73 -26.95
C GLN A 77 6.61 -31.46 -27.79
N ALA A 78 6.45 -30.30 -27.13
CA ALA A 78 6.31 -28.99 -27.78
C ALA A 78 7.66 -28.50 -28.36
N THR A 79 7.57 -27.69 -29.41
CA THR A 79 8.71 -27.00 -30.02
C THR A 79 8.42 -25.54 -30.25
N GLY A 80 9.47 -24.74 -30.45
CA GLY A 80 9.34 -23.34 -30.85
C GLY A 80 8.52 -22.48 -29.86
N VAL A 81 7.55 -21.75 -30.40
CA VAL A 81 6.71 -20.78 -29.67
C VAL A 81 5.91 -21.45 -28.54
N GLU A 82 5.31 -22.61 -28.83
CA GLU A 82 4.49 -23.33 -27.86
C GLU A 82 5.31 -23.73 -26.63
N LYS A 83 6.51 -24.33 -26.87
CA LYS A 83 7.42 -24.74 -25.80
C LYS A 83 7.79 -23.57 -24.89
N ALA A 84 8.16 -22.42 -25.46
CA ALA A 84 8.54 -21.23 -24.73
C ALA A 84 7.40 -20.71 -23.82
N ILE A 85 6.18 -20.66 -24.35
CA ILE A 85 5.00 -20.22 -23.58
C ILE A 85 4.72 -21.19 -22.43
N LEU A 86 4.73 -22.52 -22.69
CA LEU A 86 4.46 -23.52 -21.66
C LEU A 86 5.52 -23.52 -20.55
N GLN A 87 6.79 -23.28 -20.89
CA GLN A 87 7.86 -23.11 -19.90
C GLN A 87 7.60 -21.92 -18.99
N SER A 88 7.28 -20.74 -19.55
CA SER A 88 6.92 -19.56 -18.76
C SER A 88 5.69 -19.79 -17.86
N ILE A 89 4.69 -20.55 -18.34
CA ILE A 89 3.50 -20.92 -17.57
C ILE A 89 3.85 -21.86 -16.41
N LEU A 90 4.75 -22.82 -16.61
CA LEU A 90 5.14 -23.75 -15.55
C LEU A 90 5.94 -23.03 -14.46
N GLY A 91 6.84 -22.11 -14.84
CA GLY A 91 7.52 -21.24 -13.88
C GLY A 91 6.53 -20.44 -13.03
N GLU A 92 5.54 -19.82 -13.68
CA GLU A 92 4.46 -19.08 -13.01
C GLU A 92 3.63 -19.98 -12.08
N LEU A 93 3.27 -21.20 -12.50
CA LEU A 93 2.51 -22.14 -11.66
C LEU A 93 3.24 -22.43 -10.34
N TYR A 94 4.54 -22.70 -10.41
CA TYR A 94 5.34 -22.97 -9.22
C TYR A 94 5.43 -21.74 -8.29
N PHE A 95 5.60 -20.56 -8.88
CA PHE A 95 5.68 -19.33 -8.12
C PHE A 95 4.35 -18.99 -7.45
N GLN A 96 3.23 -19.16 -8.15
CA GLN A 96 1.88 -18.95 -7.58
C GLN A 96 1.56 -19.96 -6.46
N TYR A 97 1.98 -21.24 -6.63
CA TYR A 97 1.85 -22.22 -5.58
C TYR A 97 2.65 -21.81 -4.33
N PHE A 98 3.89 -21.37 -4.51
CA PHE A 98 4.70 -20.84 -3.41
C PHE A 98 3.99 -19.67 -2.72
N ASN A 99 3.52 -18.67 -3.46
CA ASN A 99 2.82 -17.52 -2.92
C ASN A 99 1.58 -17.88 -2.10
N SER A 100 0.83 -18.89 -2.55
CA SER A 100 -0.37 -19.36 -1.86
C SER A 100 -0.06 -20.26 -0.64
N ASN A 101 1.16 -20.77 -0.52
CA ASN A 101 1.56 -21.75 0.49
C ASN A 101 2.87 -21.39 1.22
N THR A 102 3.25 -20.12 1.29
CA THR A 102 4.53 -19.64 1.87
C THR A 102 4.80 -20.24 3.25
N TRP A 103 3.76 -20.38 4.09
CA TRP A 103 3.85 -20.97 5.43
C TRP A 103 4.35 -22.42 5.44
N LYS A 104 4.11 -23.21 4.37
CA LYS A 104 4.58 -24.60 4.25
C LYS A 104 6.10 -24.67 4.05
N PHE A 105 6.71 -23.60 3.56
CA PHE A 105 8.13 -23.57 3.20
C PHE A 105 9.00 -22.94 4.29
N SER A 106 8.44 -22.13 5.20
CA SER A 106 9.20 -21.37 6.22
C SER A 106 10.03 -22.23 7.17
N ASN A 107 9.64 -23.50 7.40
CA ASN A 107 10.30 -24.42 8.33
C ASN A 107 10.96 -25.61 7.62
N ARG A 108 11.09 -25.60 6.28
CA ARG A 108 11.73 -26.71 5.56
C ARG A 108 13.23 -26.59 5.59
N THR A 109 13.89 -27.68 5.96
CA THR A 109 15.35 -27.79 5.90
C THR A 109 15.80 -27.90 4.46
N GLU A 110 16.89 -27.22 4.10
CA GLU A 110 17.54 -27.34 2.81
C GLU A 110 18.00 -28.79 2.60
N THR A 111 17.77 -29.34 1.41
CA THR A 111 18.16 -30.69 1.03
C THR A 111 19.18 -30.63 -0.10
N GLU A 112 20.26 -31.39 0.00
CA GLU A 112 21.31 -31.41 -1.04
C GLU A 112 20.84 -32.04 -2.35
N ILE A 113 19.82 -32.91 -2.31
CA ILE A 113 19.33 -33.67 -3.45
C ILE A 113 17.81 -33.56 -3.51
N LYS A 114 17.29 -33.32 -4.73
CA LYS A 114 15.85 -33.35 -5.04
C LYS A 114 15.29 -34.75 -4.73
N GLN A 115 14.54 -34.85 -3.62
CA GLN A 115 14.07 -36.13 -3.09
C GLN A 115 12.86 -36.72 -3.84
N SER A 116 12.13 -35.90 -4.61
CA SER A 116 10.86 -36.26 -5.21
C SER A 116 10.58 -35.42 -6.46
N ASN A 117 9.75 -35.95 -7.37
CA ASN A 117 9.20 -35.19 -8.49
C ASN A 117 8.00 -34.29 -8.07
N ASP A 118 7.47 -34.51 -6.86
CA ASP A 118 6.41 -33.68 -6.31
C ASP A 118 7.00 -32.35 -5.80
N PHE A 119 6.82 -31.29 -6.59
CA PHE A 119 7.34 -29.96 -6.28
C PHE A 119 6.80 -29.38 -4.96
N ARG A 120 5.67 -29.86 -4.48
CA ARG A 120 5.05 -29.45 -3.21
C ARG A 120 5.87 -29.89 -1.99
N THR A 121 6.81 -30.82 -2.20
CA THR A 121 7.72 -31.36 -1.16
C THR A 121 9.11 -30.73 -1.19
N TRP A 122 9.44 -29.94 -2.20
CA TRP A 122 10.77 -29.35 -2.36
C TRP A 122 11.08 -28.29 -1.29
N ASP A 123 12.35 -28.11 -0.98
CA ASP A 123 12.83 -26.95 -0.25
C ASP A 123 12.80 -25.67 -1.10
N LEU A 124 13.00 -24.50 -0.47
CA LEU A 124 12.97 -23.22 -1.16
C LEU A 124 13.99 -23.11 -2.28
N LYS A 125 15.23 -23.55 -2.03
CA LYS A 125 16.32 -23.45 -2.99
C LYS A 125 16.03 -24.27 -4.24
N THR A 126 15.58 -25.51 -4.07
CA THR A 126 15.18 -26.39 -5.17
C THR A 126 14.01 -25.79 -5.95
N LEU A 127 13.00 -25.28 -5.25
CA LEU A 127 11.82 -24.69 -5.89
C LEU A 127 12.18 -23.45 -6.73
N PHE A 128 12.92 -22.51 -6.16
CA PHE A 128 13.33 -21.30 -6.88
C PHE A 128 14.32 -21.58 -8.00
N HIS A 129 15.21 -22.53 -7.83
CA HIS A 129 16.07 -22.99 -8.93
C HIS A 129 15.26 -23.50 -10.13
N GLU A 130 14.24 -24.29 -9.90
CA GLU A 130 13.36 -24.79 -10.97
C GLU A 130 12.55 -23.65 -11.60
N ILE A 131 12.01 -22.72 -10.82
CA ILE A 131 11.29 -21.55 -11.34
C ILE A 131 12.21 -20.72 -12.24
N ASN A 132 13.42 -20.38 -11.76
CA ASN A 132 14.43 -19.66 -12.52
C ASN A 132 14.74 -20.36 -13.84
N SER A 133 14.96 -21.68 -13.77
CA SER A 133 15.27 -22.49 -14.95
C SER A 133 14.18 -22.44 -16.02
N TYR A 134 12.91 -22.50 -15.62
CA TYR A 134 11.79 -22.44 -16.57
C TYR A 134 11.62 -21.05 -17.19
N TYR A 135 11.78 -19.97 -16.42
CA TYR A 135 11.73 -18.62 -16.99
C TYR A 135 12.89 -18.36 -17.94
N ILE A 136 14.11 -18.79 -17.60
CA ILE A 136 15.28 -18.66 -18.47
C ILE A 136 15.11 -19.51 -19.74
N ALA A 137 14.70 -20.76 -19.61
CA ALA A 137 14.47 -21.67 -20.74
C ALA A 137 13.39 -21.13 -21.69
N SER A 138 12.39 -20.42 -21.19
CA SER A 138 11.35 -19.79 -22.02
C SER A 138 11.91 -18.75 -23.00
N LEU A 139 13.14 -18.26 -22.78
CA LEU A 139 13.81 -17.23 -23.59
C LEU A 139 14.93 -17.80 -24.50
N GLU A 140 15.21 -19.09 -24.49
CA GLU A 140 16.37 -19.66 -25.21
C GLU A 140 16.30 -19.48 -26.73
N ASN A 141 15.11 -19.63 -27.34
CA ASN A 141 14.97 -19.52 -28.81
C ASN A 141 14.75 -18.06 -29.22
N LYS A 142 15.75 -17.20 -28.93
CA LYS A 142 15.66 -15.72 -29.09
C LYS A 142 15.21 -15.33 -30.48
N GLU A 143 15.81 -15.86 -31.53
CA GLU A 143 15.52 -15.46 -32.92
C GLU A 143 14.06 -15.69 -33.30
N LEU A 144 13.52 -16.87 -33.00
CA LEU A 144 12.12 -17.17 -33.26
C LEU A 144 11.17 -16.28 -32.47
N LEU A 145 11.45 -16.09 -31.18
CA LEU A 145 10.59 -15.28 -30.29
C LEU A 145 10.60 -13.80 -30.68
N GLN A 146 11.75 -13.27 -31.10
CA GLN A 146 11.91 -11.89 -31.59
C GLN A 146 11.18 -11.65 -32.90
N GLN A 147 11.06 -12.65 -33.76
CA GLN A 147 10.31 -12.60 -35.02
C GLN A 147 8.81 -12.82 -34.83
N THR A 148 8.38 -13.45 -33.73
CA THR A 148 6.99 -13.77 -33.48
C THR A 148 6.27 -12.55 -32.91
N LYS A 149 5.34 -11.96 -33.68
CA LYS A 149 4.49 -10.84 -33.23
C LYS A 149 3.43 -11.34 -32.24
N LEU A 150 3.02 -10.51 -31.29
CA LEU A 150 1.99 -10.85 -30.29
C LEU A 150 0.63 -11.19 -30.92
N ASP A 151 0.32 -10.65 -32.11
CA ASP A 151 -0.92 -10.99 -32.84
C ASP A 151 -1.03 -12.50 -33.12
N ALA A 152 0.09 -13.21 -33.28
CA ALA A 152 0.09 -14.65 -33.49
C ALA A 152 -0.46 -15.44 -32.29
N ILE A 153 -0.43 -14.85 -31.11
CA ILE A 153 -0.91 -15.45 -29.85
C ILE A 153 -2.02 -14.62 -29.19
N HIS A 154 -2.69 -13.71 -29.93
CA HIS A 154 -3.74 -12.81 -29.38
C HIS A 154 -4.84 -13.57 -28.60
N LEU A 155 -5.11 -14.81 -28.96
CA LEU A 155 -6.07 -15.67 -28.26
C LEU A 155 -5.71 -16.01 -26.82
N LEU A 156 -4.44 -15.82 -26.44
CA LEU A 156 -3.90 -16.11 -25.11
C LEU A 156 -3.78 -14.86 -24.24
N LEU A 157 -4.05 -13.68 -24.81
CA LEU A 157 -3.74 -12.41 -24.18
C LEU A 157 -5.01 -11.56 -24.00
N GLU A 158 -5.14 -10.98 -22.83
CA GLU A 158 -5.98 -9.80 -22.61
C GLU A 158 -5.14 -8.55 -22.85
N GLN A 159 -5.27 -7.97 -24.03
CA GLN A 159 -4.46 -6.82 -24.43
C GLN A 159 -5.17 -5.50 -24.13
N GLN A 160 -4.50 -4.61 -23.42
CA GLN A 160 -4.91 -3.22 -23.36
C GLN A 160 -4.61 -2.52 -24.71
N LYS A 161 -5.51 -1.65 -25.13
CA LYS A 161 -5.36 -0.89 -26.37
C LYS A 161 -4.04 -0.10 -26.35
N GLY A 162 -3.19 -0.32 -27.34
CA GLY A 162 -1.91 0.37 -27.50
C GLY A 162 -0.72 -0.29 -26.80
N SER A 163 -0.92 -1.37 -26.03
CA SER A 163 0.18 -2.06 -25.32
C SER A 163 1.22 -2.71 -26.24
N THR A 164 0.84 -3.09 -27.45
CA THR A 164 1.73 -3.71 -28.45
C THR A 164 2.83 -2.77 -28.97
N VAL A 165 2.67 -1.44 -28.81
CA VAL A 165 3.71 -0.47 -29.15
C VAL A 165 4.96 -0.66 -28.26
N PHE A 166 4.77 -0.98 -27.00
CA PHE A 166 5.84 -1.17 -26.03
C PHE A 166 6.40 -2.59 -26.03
N ARG A 167 5.59 -3.58 -26.36
CA ARG A 167 5.95 -5.02 -26.36
C ARG A 167 5.43 -5.69 -27.62
N PRO A 168 6.04 -5.45 -28.79
CA PRO A 168 5.47 -5.91 -30.06
C PRO A 168 5.71 -7.40 -30.36
N THR A 169 6.65 -8.07 -29.68
CA THR A 169 7.00 -9.47 -29.95
C THR A 169 6.79 -10.38 -28.73
N LEU A 170 6.75 -11.68 -29.00
CA LEU A 170 6.68 -12.69 -27.95
C LEU A 170 7.91 -12.65 -27.04
N TYR A 171 9.09 -12.30 -27.57
CA TYR A 171 10.29 -12.14 -26.78
C TYR A 171 10.12 -11.05 -25.71
N ASP A 172 9.53 -9.89 -26.06
CA ASP A 172 9.24 -8.82 -25.08
C ASP A 172 8.31 -9.31 -23.98
N LEU A 173 7.25 -10.04 -24.36
CA LEU A 173 6.28 -10.54 -23.39
C LEU A 173 6.94 -11.50 -22.40
N LEU A 174 7.66 -12.50 -22.89
CA LEU A 174 8.28 -13.51 -22.04
C LEU A 174 9.43 -12.94 -21.20
N ALA A 175 10.23 -12.02 -21.77
CA ALA A 175 11.29 -11.32 -21.05
C ALA A 175 10.71 -10.48 -19.89
N ASN A 176 9.65 -9.70 -20.13
CA ASN A 176 9.01 -8.96 -19.07
C ASN A 176 8.39 -9.86 -18.00
N ARG A 177 7.75 -10.98 -18.36
CA ARG A 177 7.23 -11.96 -17.38
C ARG A 177 8.35 -12.53 -16.49
N ALA A 178 9.49 -12.84 -17.07
CA ALA A 178 10.65 -13.32 -16.32
C ALA A 178 11.21 -12.21 -15.40
N ILE A 179 11.33 -10.98 -15.90
CA ILE A 179 11.78 -9.83 -15.13
C ILE A 179 10.81 -9.52 -13.96
N ASP A 180 9.51 -9.57 -14.21
CA ASP A 180 8.49 -9.33 -13.18
C ASP A 180 8.62 -10.35 -12.04
N TYR A 181 8.89 -11.62 -12.35
CA TYR A 181 9.21 -12.64 -11.36
C TYR A 181 10.52 -12.32 -10.60
N PHE A 182 11.60 -11.97 -11.31
CA PHE A 182 12.88 -11.62 -10.67
C PHE A 182 12.84 -10.32 -9.88
N ASN A 183 11.82 -9.49 -10.07
CA ASN A 183 11.59 -8.26 -9.33
C ASN A 183 10.75 -8.46 -8.04
N ASP A 184 10.24 -9.67 -7.80
CA ASP A 184 9.49 -9.96 -6.56
C ASP A 184 10.46 -10.30 -5.43
N ASP A 185 10.42 -9.55 -4.33
CA ASP A 185 11.31 -9.73 -3.17
C ASP A 185 11.29 -11.15 -2.58
N LYS A 186 10.20 -11.89 -2.78
CA LYS A 186 10.09 -13.27 -2.30
C LYS A 186 10.99 -14.22 -3.06
N SER A 187 11.34 -13.89 -4.29
CA SER A 187 12.26 -14.69 -5.09
C SER A 187 13.67 -14.75 -4.49
N ASN A 188 14.04 -13.77 -3.67
CA ASN A 188 15.34 -13.66 -2.99
C ASN A 188 15.44 -14.53 -1.71
N LEU A 189 14.37 -15.16 -1.26
CA LEU A 189 14.35 -15.91 0.01
C LEU A 189 15.33 -17.09 0.07
N ALA A 190 15.75 -17.60 -1.06
CA ALA A 190 16.70 -18.72 -1.17
C ALA A 190 18.11 -18.28 -1.61
N GLU A 191 18.38 -16.98 -1.73
CA GLU A 191 19.68 -16.47 -2.14
C GLU A 191 20.73 -16.60 -1.03
N PRO A 192 21.97 -17.05 -1.35
CA PRO A 192 23.06 -17.03 -0.41
C PRO A 192 23.54 -15.60 -0.11
N SER A 193 24.16 -15.39 1.04
CA SER A 193 24.65 -14.08 1.47
C SER A 193 25.72 -13.44 0.55
N ASN A 194 26.35 -14.24 -0.29
CA ASN A 194 27.34 -13.81 -1.29
C ASN A 194 26.77 -13.77 -2.72
N ALA A 195 25.44 -13.77 -2.89
CA ALA A 195 24.80 -13.63 -4.19
C ALA A 195 25.25 -12.35 -4.91
N PHE A 196 25.06 -12.33 -6.22
CA PHE A 196 25.30 -11.15 -7.02
C PHE A 196 24.40 -10.01 -6.54
N SER A 197 24.95 -8.82 -6.38
CA SER A 197 24.20 -7.62 -5.99
C SER A 197 24.49 -6.43 -6.89
N ILE A 198 23.50 -5.57 -7.09
CA ILE A 198 23.63 -4.33 -7.85
C ILE A 198 24.21 -3.25 -6.92
N ASN A 199 25.54 -3.08 -6.92
CA ASN A 199 26.26 -2.22 -6.00
C ASN A 199 27.22 -1.21 -6.68
N ASP A 200 27.12 -1.03 -7.98
CA ASP A 200 28.01 -0.15 -8.76
C ASP A 200 27.19 0.80 -9.65
N LYS A 201 27.46 2.10 -9.58
CA LYS A 201 26.81 3.15 -10.38
C LYS A 201 26.87 2.92 -11.90
N LYS A 202 27.82 2.08 -12.39
CA LYS A 202 27.91 1.72 -13.81
C LYS A 202 26.64 1.07 -14.37
N TYR A 203 25.79 0.49 -13.51
CA TYR A 203 24.53 -0.09 -13.97
C TYR A 203 23.50 0.96 -14.44
N PHE A 204 23.63 2.25 -14.00
CA PHE A 204 22.80 3.37 -14.48
C PHE A 204 23.28 3.97 -15.81
N THR A 205 24.26 3.38 -16.49
CA THR A 205 24.88 3.90 -17.73
C THR A 205 23.91 3.83 -18.92
N THR A 206 24.38 4.28 -20.11
CA THR A 206 23.62 4.22 -21.38
C THR A 206 23.29 2.77 -21.78
N VAL A 207 22.30 2.58 -22.66
CA VAL A 207 21.98 1.25 -23.18
C VAL A 207 23.21 0.60 -23.85
N THR A 208 23.92 1.36 -24.68
CA THR A 208 25.10 0.87 -25.41
C THR A 208 26.18 0.33 -24.48
N ASP A 209 26.45 1.07 -23.40
CA ASP A 209 27.46 0.65 -22.41
C ASP A 209 26.93 -0.50 -21.53
N PHE A 210 25.65 -0.44 -21.13
CA PHE A 210 25.04 -1.45 -20.28
C PHE A 210 25.06 -2.85 -20.92
N ILE A 211 24.77 -2.97 -22.21
CA ILE A 211 24.76 -4.27 -22.90
C ILE A 211 26.17 -4.87 -23.02
N GLN A 212 27.24 -4.05 -22.85
CA GLN A 212 28.63 -4.50 -22.86
C GLN A 212 29.17 -4.83 -21.46
N LEU A 213 28.44 -4.53 -20.40
CA LEU A 213 28.91 -4.79 -19.04
C LEU A 213 29.11 -6.29 -18.80
N LYS A 214 30.28 -6.65 -18.31
CA LYS A 214 30.54 -8.00 -17.81
C LYS A 214 29.97 -8.13 -16.40
N LEU A 215 28.89 -8.88 -16.26
CA LEU A 215 28.34 -9.22 -14.96
C LEU A 215 29.23 -10.31 -14.32
N LYS A 216 29.49 -10.19 -13.01
CA LYS A 216 30.25 -11.22 -12.29
C LYS A 216 29.37 -12.46 -12.15
N ASP A 217 29.83 -13.59 -12.68
CA ASP A 217 29.12 -14.87 -12.70
C ASP A 217 29.41 -15.67 -11.40
N ASN A 218 29.15 -15.07 -10.25
CA ASN A 218 29.39 -15.74 -8.97
C ASN A 218 28.23 -16.64 -8.56
N ASP A 219 27.02 -16.36 -9.04
CA ASP A 219 25.81 -17.13 -8.70
C ASP A 219 24.77 -17.00 -9.82
N LYS A 220 24.66 -18.05 -10.65
CA LYS A 220 23.66 -18.14 -11.73
C LYS A 220 22.22 -18.24 -11.22
N ASN A 221 22.03 -18.43 -9.92
CA ASN A 221 20.71 -18.45 -9.30
C ASN A 221 20.29 -17.09 -8.76
N SER A 222 21.21 -16.08 -8.72
CA SER A 222 20.86 -14.75 -8.29
C SER A 222 19.79 -14.12 -9.18
N GLN A 223 18.78 -13.57 -8.55
CA GLN A 223 17.65 -12.92 -9.22
C GLN A 223 18.14 -11.68 -9.98
N ASP A 224 18.94 -10.84 -9.33
CA ASP A 224 19.52 -9.64 -9.94
C ASP A 224 20.41 -9.97 -11.14
N TYR A 225 21.23 -11.02 -11.05
CA TYR A 225 22.07 -11.46 -12.17
C TYR A 225 21.20 -11.85 -13.38
N ASN A 226 20.18 -12.67 -13.16
CA ASN A 226 19.32 -13.16 -14.23
C ASN A 226 18.48 -12.02 -14.84
N ALA A 227 17.93 -11.12 -14.03
CA ALA A 227 17.21 -9.95 -14.51
C ALA A 227 18.09 -9.05 -15.38
N LEU A 228 19.32 -8.70 -14.91
CA LEU A 228 20.22 -7.88 -15.71
C LEU A 228 20.65 -8.56 -17.01
N LYS A 229 20.85 -9.88 -17.03
CA LYS A 229 21.12 -10.63 -18.26
C LYS A 229 19.96 -10.54 -19.26
N ILE A 230 18.73 -10.69 -18.78
CA ILE A 230 17.54 -10.55 -19.63
C ILE A 230 17.44 -9.12 -20.16
N TYR A 231 17.68 -8.10 -19.32
CA TYR A 231 17.72 -6.71 -19.79
C TYR A 231 18.81 -6.47 -20.84
N GLN A 232 20.01 -7.04 -20.66
CA GLN A 232 21.08 -6.93 -21.68
C GLN A 232 20.62 -7.51 -23.04
N ASP A 233 20.02 -8.69 -23.03
CA ASP A 233 19.56 -9.36 -24.26
C ASP A 233 18.37 -8.60 -24.90
N LEU A 234 17.41 -8.14 -24.08
CA LEU A 234 16.24 -7.39 -24.55
C LEU A 234 16.67 -6.05 -25.16
N LEU A 235 17.52 -5.31 -24.48
CA LEU A 235 18.02 -4.02 -24.96
C LEU A 235 18.90 -4.16 -26.20
N ALA A 236 19.75 -5.19 -26.27
CA ALA A 236 20.55 -5.49 -27.46
C ALA A 236 19.68 -5.82 -28.68
N PHE A 237 18.56 -6.51 -28.47
CA PHE A 237 17.56 -6.75 -29.49
C PHE A 237 16.87 -5.45 -29.94
N ARG A 238 16.36 -4.66 -29.00
CA ARG A 238 15.62 -3.42 -29.29
C ARG A 238 16.51 -2.33 -29.88
N LEU A 239 17.78 -2.26 -29.54
CA LEU A 239 18.74 -1.33 -30.13
C LEU A 239 18.92 -1.54 -31.65
N LYS A 240 18.74 -2.76 -32.13
CA LYS A 240 18.79 -3.09 -33.56
C LYS A 240 17.48 -2.79 -34.28
N ASP A 241 16.37 -2.73 -33.57
CA ASP A 241 15.02 -2.55 -34.09
C ASP A 241 14.63 -1.05 -34.09
N LYS A 242 15.17 -0.32 -35.07
CA LYS A 242 14.91 1.13 -35.18
C LYS A 242 13.45 1.50 -35.45
N ALA A 243 12.62 0.55 -35.88
CA ALA A 243 11.20 0.79 -36.18
C ALA A 243 10.33 0.88 -34.91
N ASN A 244 10.81 0.37 -33.77
CA ASN A 244 10.06 0.28 -32.53
C ASN A 244 10.81 1.00 -31.38
N SER A 245 11.05 2.30 -31.55
CA SER A 245 11.78 3.14 -30.58
C SER A 245 11.09 3.21 -29.20
N ASP A 246 9.75 3.15 -29.16
CA ASP A 246 9.00 3.09 -27.89
C ASP A 246 9.29 1.80 -27.12
N ALA A 247 9.49 0.67 -27.79
CA ALA A 247 9.85 -0.59 -27.15
C ALA A 247 11.26 -0.58 -26.53
N LEU A 248 12.21 0.11 -27.17
CA LEU A 248 13.55 0.36 -26.63
C LEU A 248 13.45 1.27 -25.39
N ALA A 249 12.72 2.37 -25.51
CA ALA A 249 12.55 3.36 -24.44
C ALA A 249 11.86 2.75 -23.19
N ASP A 250 10.81 1.93 -23.40
CA ASP A 250 10.12 1.19 -22.31
C ASP A 250 11.07 0.23 -21.60
N ALA A 251 11.83 -0.55 -22.36
CA ALA A 251 12.78 -1.52 -21.80
C ALA A 251 13.91 -0.83 -21.01
N ASP A 252 14.41 0.32 -21.50
CA ASP A 252 15.47 1.07 -20.82
C ASP A 252 14.97 1.76 -19.56
N LEU A 253 13.79 2.38 -19.61
CA LEU A 253 13.16 2.96 -18.41
C LEU A 253 12.94 1.88 -17.34
N LYS A 254 12.40 0.72 -17.69
CA LYS A 254 12.19 -0.40 -16.76
C LYS A 254 13.48 -0.96 -16.19
N ARG A 255 14.53 -1.05 -17.01
CA ARG A 255 15.87 -1.41 -16.52
C ARG A 255 16.33 -0.45 -15.43
N LEU A 256 16.21 0.86 -15.66
CA LEU A 256 16.62 1.88 -14.68
C LEU A 256 15.76 1.82 -13.41
N GLN A 257 14.47 1.58 -13.53
CA GLN A 257 13.56 1.37 -12.39
C GLN A 257 13.97 0.13 -11.58
N TYR A 258 14.27 -0.99 -12.27
CA TYR A 258 14.76 -2.21 -11.63
C TYR A 258 16.06 -1.96 -10.87
N ILE A 259 17.04 -1.33 -11.51
CA ILE A 259 18.34 -0.99 -10.90
C ILE A 259 18.13 -0.10 -9.66
N LYS A 260 17.27 0.94 -9.75
CA LYS A 260 16.95 1.79 -8.60
C LYS A 260 16.38 0.97 -7.43
N ALA A 261 15.44 0.08 -7.72
CA ALA A 261 14.77 -0.72 -6.69
C ALA A 261 15.73 -1.70 -5.99
N HIS A 262 16.66 -2.30 -6.74
CA HIS A 262 17.57 -3.35 -6.28
C HIS A 262 18.99 -2.85 -5.93
N TYR A 263 19.27 -1.55 -6.09
CA TYR A 263 20.59 -1.00 -5.76
C TYR A 263 20.89 -1.16 -4.27
N PHE A 264 22.02 -1.75 -3.95
CA PHE A 264 22.39 -2.12 -2.58
C PHE A 264 22.45 -0.91 -1.63
N ASP A 265 23.15 0.16 -2.05
CA ASP A 265 23.24 1.40 -1.27
C ASP A 265 22.07 2.33 -1.61
N LYS A 266 21.12 2.40 -0.69
CA LYS A 266 19.91 3.24 -0.88
C LYS A 266 20.17 4.74 -0.71
N SER A 267 21.34 5.15 -0.21
CA SER A 267 21.63 6.58 0.07
C SER A 267 21.69 7.43 -1.20
N ASP A 268 22.28 6.92 -2.27
CA ASP A 268 22.55 7.66 -3.50
C ASP A 268 21.72 7.19 -4.71
N ASN A 269 20.99 6.08 -4.58
CA ASN A 269 20.30 5.46 -5.72
C ASN A 269 19.25 6.37 -6.35
N GLU A 270 18.57 7.21 -5.57
CA GLU A 270 17.57 8.15 -6.09
C GLU A 270 18.20 9.25 -6.96
N SER A 271 19.32 9.81 -6.54
CA SER A 271 20.03 10.85 -7.33
C SER A 271 20.62 10.28 -8.61
N MET A 272 21.22 9.08 -8.56
CA MET A 272 21.73 8.40 -9.76
C MET A 272 20.61 8.05 -10.74
N TYR A 273 19.46 7.60 -10.24
CA TYR A 273 18.28 7.34 -11.06
C TYR A 273 17.77 8.62 -11.72
N PHE A 274 17.67 9.72 -10.98
CA PHE A 274 17.24 11.01 -11.51
C PHE A 274 18.15 11.53 -12.63
N GLU A 275 19.47 11.43 -12.47
CA GLU A 275 20.42 11.78 -13.53
C GLU A 275 20.27 10.88 -14.77
N ALA A 276 20.03 9.58 -14.56
CA ALA A 276 19.74 8.65 -15.65
C ALA A 276 18.42 9.02 -16.37
N LEU A 277 17.37 9.39 -15.63
CA LEU A 277 16.10 9.85 -16.21
C LEU A 277 16.29 11.10 -17.07
N LYS A 278 17.06 12.10 -16.61
CA LYS A 278 17.34 13.31 -17.39
C LYS A 278 18.11 13.01 -18.68
N ARG A 279 18.99 12.00 -18.67
CA ARG A 279 19.67 11.54 -19.86
C ARG A 279 18.70 10.93 -20.87
N ILE A 280 17.90 9.94 -20.45
CA ILE A 280 16.97 9.24 -21.34
C ILE A 280 15.78 10.12 -21.76
N GLN A 281 15.43 11.16 -21.00
CA GLN A 281 14.45 12.17 -21.40
C GLN A 281 14.83 12.82 -22.73
N LYS A 282 16.11 13.17 -22.90
CA LYS A 282 16.64 13.76 -24.15
C LYS A 282 16.72 12.74 -25.27
N GLU A 283 17.13 11.51 -24.93
CA GLU A 283 17.32 10.42 -25.89
C GLU A 283 15.98 9.96 -26.50
N TYR A 284 14.93 9.88 -25.69
CA TYR A 284 13.62 9.37 -26.08
C TYR A 284 12.53 10.44 -26.20
N ALA A 285 12.91 11.69 -26.40
CA ALA A 285 11.96 12.82 -26.48
C ALA A 285 10.88 12.66 -27.58
N GLY A 286 11.15 11.89 -28.65
CA GLY A 286 10.18 11.61 -29.72
C GLY A 286 9.31 10.36 -29.51
N CYS A 287 9.49 9.62 -28.42
CA CYS A 287 8.78 8.39 -28.11
C CYS A 287 7.59 8.67 -27.19
N ASN A 288 6.52 7.85 -27.26
CA ASN A 288 5.40 7.96 -26.31
C ASN A 288 5.83 7.69 -24.86
N VAL A 289 6.86 6.85 -24.65
CA VAL A 289 7.47 6.61 -23.34
C VAL A 289 8.09 7.88 -22.74
N GLY A 290 8.47 8.87 -23.57
CA GLY A 290 8.93 10.18 -23.11
C GLY A 290 7.98 10.85 -22.12
N ALA A 291 6.67 10.65 -22.29
CA ALA A 291 5.68 11.13 -21.33
C ALA A 291 5.81 10.46 -19.96
N THR A 292 6.08 9.16 -19.92
CA THR A 292 6.29 8.42 -18.65
C THR A 292 7.59 8.84 -17.99
N ILE A 293 8.65 9.04 -18.76
CA ILE A 293 9.94 9.56 -18.26
C ILE A 293 9.76 10.96 -17.65
N ASN A 294 9.02 11.83 -18.32
CA ASN A 294 8.72 13.17 -17.79
C ASN A 294 7.92 13.11 -16.48
N TYR A 295 6.94 12.20 -16.41
CA TYR A 295 6.20 11.97 -15.17
C TYR A 295 7.11 11.51 -14.03
N GLU A 296 8.02 10.56 -14.26
CA GLU A 296 8.99 10.10 -13.25
C GLU A 296 9.87 11.26 -12.76
N ILE A 297 10.34 12.11 -13.68
CA ILE A 297 11.14 13.31 -13.34
C ILE A 297 10.29 14.30 -12.52
N ALA A 298 9.08 14.62 -12.95
CA ALA A 298 8.18 15.53 -12.24
C ALA A 298 7.82 15.00 -10.85
N SER A 299 7.54 13.71 -10.75
CA SER A 299 7.28 13.02 -9.47
C SER A 299 8.48 13.11 -8.53
N TYR A 300 9.68 12.85 -9.02
CA TYR A 300 10.91 12.98 -8.25
C TYR A 300 11.10 14.43 -7.74
N ILE A 301 10.99 15.43 -8.61
CA ILE A 301 11.11 16.85 -8.24
C ILE A 301 10.08 17.20 -7.15
N SER A 302 8.82 16.78 -7.35
CA SER A 302 7.76 17.04 -6.37
C SER A 302 8.04 16.39 -5.01
N GLN A 303 8.56 15.16 -4.99
CA GLN A 303 8.91 14.45 -3.75
C GLN A 303 10.10 15.11 -3.03
N GLN A 304 11.15 15.50 -3.77
CA GLN A 304 12.33 16.16 -3.18
C GLN A 304 11.96 17.51 -2.59
N ALA A 305 11.13 18.30 -3.28
CA ALA A 305 10.67 19.61 -2.80
C ALA A 305 9.82 19.54 -1.51
N GLN A 306 9.25 18.40 -1.19
CA GLN A 306 8.40 18.18 0.00
C GLN A 306 9.18 17.65 1.22
N LYS A 307 10.47 17.30 1.08
CA LYS A 307 11.30 16.82 2.20
C LYS A 307 11.55 17.95 3.21
N GLU A 308 11.61 17.63 4.49
CA GLU A 308 11.79 18.59 5.59
C GLU A 308 13.06 19.45 5.43
N ASN A 309 14.14 18.85 4.89
CA ASN A 309 15.39 19.53 4.54
C ASN A 309 15.59 19.60 3.01
N ALA A 310 14.52 20.01 2.30
CA ALA A 310 14.54 20.03 0.84
C ALA A 310 15.69 20.84 0.28
N ASP A 311 16.37 20.29 -0.73
CA ASP A 311 17.29 21.08 -1.56
C ASP A 311 16.46 22.13 -2.32
N LYS A 312 16.79 23.41 -2.09
CA LYS A 312 16.09 24.56 -2.70
C LYS A 312 16.15 24.60 -4.22
N THR A 313 16.97 23.75 -4.83
CA THR A 313 17.01 23.57 -6.29
C THR A 313 15.75 22.87 -6.81
N PHE A 314 15.08 22.03 -5.99
CA PHE A 314 13.83 21.39 -6.37
C PHE A 314 12.63 22.25 -5.99
N LYS A 315 11.83 22.63 -6.98
CA LYS A 315 10.61 23.42 -6.80
C LYS A 315 9.42 22.69 -7.37
N ILE A 316 8.31 22.66 -6.65
CA ILE A 316 7.07 22.04 -7.15
C ILE A 316 6.59 22.70 -8.45
N LYS A 317 6.87 24.00 -8.64
CA LYS A 317 6.55 24.71 -9.90
C LYS A 317 7.25 24.10 -11.12
N ASP A 318 8.47 23.59 -10.98
CA ASP A 318 9.20 22.95 -12.07
C ASP A 318 8.56 21.60 -12.43
N ALA A 319 8.08 20.85 -11.42
CA ALA A 319 7.30 19.64 -11.64
C ALA A 319 5.96 19.94 -12.37
N LEU A 320 5.27 21.02 -11.98
CA LEU A 320 4.03 21.45 -12.64
C LEU A 320 4.28 21.85 -14.10
N THR A 321 5.32 22.64 -14.36
CA THR A 321 5.68 23.05 -15.73
C THR A 321 5.93 21.82 -16.60
N LEU A 322 6.72 20.86 -16.10
CA LEU A 322 7.00 19.63 -16.84
C LEU A 322 5.73 18.79 -17.06
N CYS A 323 4.83 18.73 -16.08
CA CYS A 323 3.53 18.06 -16.25
C CYS A 323 2.68 18.73 -17.34
N ASP A 324 2.55 20.07 -17.32
CA ASP A 324 1.76 20.82 -18.31
C ASP A 324 2.32 20.66 -19.74
N GLU A 325 3.64 20.70 -19.89
CA GLU A 325 4.33 20.43 -21.16
C GLU A 325 4.08 19.00 -21.64
N THR A 326 4.12 18.03 -20.73
CA THR A 326 3.91 16.61 -21.04
C THR A 326 2.47 16.33 -21.47
N ILE A 327 1.47 16.87 -20.77
CA ILE A 327 0.05 16.74 -21.13
C ILE A 327 -0.21 17.30 -22.52
N LYS A 328 0.40 18.46 -22.83
CA LYS A 328 0.27 19.09 -24.14
C LYS A 328 1.01 18.35 -25.25
N GLY A 329 2.23 17.88 -24.98
CA GLY A 329 3.12 17.28 -25.98
C GLY A 329 2.80 15.81 -26.28
N TYR A 330 2.18 15.08 -25.34
CA TYR A 330 1.91 13.65 -25.44
C TYR A 330 0.45 13.31 -25.10
N PRO A 331 -0.54 13.90 -25.80
CA PRO A 331 -1.95 13.70 -25.46
C PRO A 331 -2.36 12.23 -25.56
N ASN A 332 -3.22 11.80 -24.64
CA ASN A 332 -3.75 10.43 -24.54
C ASN A 332 -2.74 9.32 -24.13
N THR A 333 -1.50 9.66 -23.82
CA THR A 333 -0.54 8.70 -23.28
C THR A 333 -0.77 8.44 -21.78
N GLU A 334 -0.27 7.32 -21.28
CA GLU A 334 -0.35 7.00 -19.85
C GLU A 334 0.47 7.99 -19.00
N GLY A 335 1.67 8.36 -19.46
CA GLY A 335 2.50 9.37 -18.79
C GLY A 335 1.81 10.74 -18.68
N ALA A 336 1.07 11.17 -19.70
CA ALA A 336 0.27 12.40 -19.63
C ALA A 336 -0.86 12.30 -18.58
N LYS A 337 -1.56 11.18 -18.51
CA LYS A 337 -2.59 10.94 -17.48
C LYS A 337 -1.99 10.93 -16.07
N ASN A 338 -0.80 10.34 -15.90
CA ASN A 338 -0.08 10.36 -14.63
C ASN A 338 0.35 11.79 -14.26
N CYS A 339 0.75 12.61 -15.24
CA CYS A 339 1.02 14.03 -15.03
C CYS A 339 -0.25 14.81 -14.63
N GLU A 340 -1.41 14.50 -15.22
CA GLU A 340 -2.70 15.08 -14.81
C GLU A 340 -3.00 14.73 -13.34
N ALA A 341 -2.84 13.48 -12.95
CA ALA A 341 -3.04 13.04 -11.57
C ALA A 341 -2.06 13.71 -10.58
N LEU A 342 -0.78 13.81 -10.94
CA LEU A 342 0.21 14.52 -10.12
C LEU A 342 -0.14 16.01 -9.97
N ARG A 343 -0.57 16.65 -11.04
CA ARG A 343 -1.02 18.03 -11.04
C ARG A 343 -2.23 18.23 -10.11
N GLU A 344 -3.22 17.36 -10.17
CA GLU A 344 -4.37 17.38 -9.27
C GLU A 344 -3.92 17.19 -7.80
N GLN A 345 -2.99 16.29 -7.52
CA GLN A 345 -2.43 16.08 -6.20
C GLN A 345 -1.67 17.32 -5.68
N ILE A 346 -0.93 18.01 -6.56
CA ILE A 346 -0.23 19.24 -6.19
C ILE A 346 -1.22 20.35 -5.85
N PHE A 347 -2.29 20.52 -6.62
CA PHE A 347 -3.33 21.53 -6.39
C PHE A 347 -4.33 21.17 -5.29
N TYR A 348 -4.30 19.93 -4.81
CA TYR A 348 -5.24 19.48 -3.78
C TYR A 348 -5.16 20.38 -2.53
N LYS A 349 -6.33 20.86 -2.09
CA LYS A 349 -6.45 21.64 -0.87
C LYS A 349 -6.53 20.72 0.34
N ASN A 350 -5.70 20.98 1.34
CA ASN A 350 -5.72 20.26 2.60
C ASN A 350 -5.77 21.22 3.77
N ILE A 351 -6.52 20.87 4.82
CA ILE A 351 -6.61 21.62 6.06
C ILE A 351 -6.74 20.67 7.25
N SER A 352 -6.05 21.00 8.32
CA SER A 352 -6.27 20.39 9.63
C SER A 352 -6.23 21.47 10.72
N ILE A 353 -6.86 21.19 11.84
CA ILE A 353 -6.85 22.06 13.01
C ILE A 353 -6.62 21.22 14.26
N THR A 354 -5.70 21.68 15.10
CA THR A 354 -5.37 21.03 16.36
C THR A 354 -5.44 22.06 17.48
N THR A 355 -6.07 21.71 18.59
CA THR A 355 -6.13 22.51 19.81
C THR A 355 -5.60 21.71 20.98
N GLU A 356 -5.36 22.34 22.11
CA GLU A 356 -5.25 21.63 23.38
C GLU A 356 -6.56 20.90 23.68
N LYS A 357 -6.50 19.85 24.49
CA LYS A 357 -7.71 19.08 24.90
C LYS A 357 -8.67 19.93 25.73
N ALA A 358 -8.13 20.84 26.53
CA ALA A 358 -8.94 21.76 27.35
C ALA A 358 -8.27 23.12 27.51
N ALA A 359 -9.07 24.17 27.45
CA ALA A 359 -8.66 25.56 27.67
C ALA A 359 -9.24 26.11 28.97
N VAL A 360 -8.61 27.18 29.50
CA VAL A 360 -9.12 27.95 30.66
C VAL A 360 -10.39 28.70 30.22
N PRO A 361 -11.48 28.65 30.98
CA PRO A 361 -12.71 29.34 30.64
C PRO A 361 -12.53 30.87 30.54
N ASN A 362 -13.18 31.46 29.53
CA ASN A 362 -13.16 32.89 29.23
C ASN A 362 -11.77 33.46 28.86
N GLU A 363 -10.71 32.64 28.80
CA GLU A 363 -9.40 33.05 28.33
C GLU A 363 -9.18 32.64 26.87
N ALA A 364 -8.51 33.51 26.11
CA ALA A 364 -8.17 33.22 24.74
C ALA A 364 -7.12 32.08 24.65
N PHE A 365 -7.28 31.19 23.69
CA PHE A 365 -6.39 30.07 23.46
C PHE A 365 -5.92 29.99 22.00
N LYS A 366 -5.00 29.13 21.72
CA LYS A 366 -4.43 28.93 20.37
C LYS A 366 -4.95 27.67 19.71
N ALA A 367 -5.03 27.72 18.38
CA ALA A 367 -5.17 26.54 17.55
C ALA A 367 -4.08 26.54 16.49
N LEU A 368 -3.47 25.38 16.26
CA LEU A 368 -2.57 25.16 15.15
C LEU A 368 -3.38 24.76 13.91
N VAL A 369 -3.29 25.55 12.85
CA VAL A 369 -3.88 25.25 11.54
C VAL A 369 -2.76 24.84 10.60
N GLN A 370 -2.85 23.62 10.05
CA GLN A 370 -2.00 23.17 8.95
C GLN A 370 -2.81 23.22 7.67
N TYR A 371 -2.23 23.76 6.61
CA TYR A 371 -2.96 24.00 5.37
C TYR A 371 -2.06 23.93 4.15
N LYS A 372 -2.68 23.61 3.01
CA LYS A 372 -2.03 23.58 1.70
C LYS A 372 -2.97 24.21 0.67
N ASN A 373 -2.45 25.14 -0.14
CA ASN A 373 -3.19 25.81 -1.22
C ASN A 373 -4.47 26.56 -0.74
N ILE A 374 -4.42 27.17 0.45
CA ILE A 374 -5.56 27.86 1.07
C ILE A 374 -5.11 29.25 1.50
N GLU A 375 -5.79 30.29 0.99
CA GLU A 375 -5.55 31.70 1.33
C GLU A 375 -6.43 32.20 2.47
N ARG A 376 -7.61 31.61 2.63
CA ARG A 376 -8.63 32.03 3.59
C ARG A 376 -9.39 30.83 4.14
N ILE A 377 -9.63 30.87 5.43
CA ILE A 377 -10.46 29.89 6.12
C ILE A 377 -11.70 30.56 6.73
N TYR A 378 -12.75 29.78 6.84
CA TYR A 378 -13.96 30.07 7.58
C TYR A 378 -14.00 29.18 8.81
N LEU A 379 -14.31 29.77 9.96
CA LEU A 379 -14.34 29.08 11.24
C LEU A 379 -15.73 29.19 11.86
N LYS A 380 -16.13 28.12 12.51
CA LYS A 380 -17.39 28.03 13.24
C LYS A 380 -17.18 27.28 14.56
N ILE A 381 -17.72 27.80 15.64
CA ILE A 381 -17.73 27.13 16.96
C ILE A 381 -19.17 26.77 17.30
N VAL A 382 -19.40 25.50 17.63
CA VAL A 382 -20.71 24.99 18.07
C VAL A 382 -20.58 24.33 19.44
N PRO A 383 -21.50 24.60 20.40
CA PRO A 383 -21.53 23.89 21.66
C PRO A 383 -22.05 22.48 21.46
N ILE A 384 -21.43 21.49 22.10
CA ILE A 384 -21.83 20.10 22.05
C ILE A 384 -22.15 19.62 23.46
N ASP A 385 -23.21 18.85 23.60
CA ASP A 385 -23.41 18.06 24.81
C ASP A 385 -22.51 16.84 24.78
N TYR A 386 -21.59 16.72 25.72
CA TYR A 386 -20.67 15.61 25.82
C TYR A 386 -21.38 14.24 25.91
N LYS A 387 -22.54 14.18 26.55
CA LYS A 387 -23.32 12.95 26.66
C LYS A 387 -23.87 12.46 25.32
N THR A 388 -24.08 13.40 24.39
CA THR A 388 -24.60 13.10 23.04
C THR A 388 -23.52 13.12 21.97
N LYS A 389 -22.23 13.27 22.34
CA LYS A 389 -21.11 13.35 21.39
C LYS A 389 -21.09 12.16 20.42
N GLU A 390 -21.39 10.95 20.92
CA GLU A 390 -21.41 9.74 20.09
C GLU A 390 -22.48 9.79 18.99
N GLN A 391 -23.59 10.48 19.22
CA GLN A 391 -24.66 10.65 18.21
C GLN A 391 -24.18 11.55 17.06
N ILE A 392 -23.20 12.41 17.33
CA ILE A 392 -22.61 13.32 16.34
C ILE A 392 -21.46 12.65 15.60
N PHE A 393 -20.51 12.06 16.33
CA PHE A 393 -19.23 11.61 15.78
C PHE A 393 -19.18 10.12 15.42
N ASN A 394 -20.10 9.30 15.95
CA ASN A 394 -20.11 7.88 15.62
C ASN A 394 -20.75 7.65 14.25
N LEU A 395 -19.97 7.14 13.32
CA LEU A 395 -20.44 6.78 11.97
C LEU A 395 -21.12 5.41 12.01
N LYS A 396 -22.37 5.35 11.55
CA LYS A 396 -23.09 4.09 11.31
C LYS A 396 -22.74 3.54 9.93
N ASN A 397 -23.14 2.29 9.67
CA ASN A 397 -22.96 1.68 8.36
C ASN A 397 -23.49 2.59 7.24
N LYS A 398 -22.63 2.87 6.23
CA LYS A 398 -22.87 3.76 5.08
C LYS A 398 -22.86 5.27 5.38
N GLU A 399 -22.67 5.71 6.61
CA GLU A 399 -22.48 7.12 6.94
C GLU A 399 -21.03 7.54 6.62
N THR A 400 -20.85 8.80 6.28
CA THR A 400 -19.58 9.42 5.90
C THR A 400 -19.23 10.59 6.84
N GLN A 401 -18.03 11.13 6.69
CA GLN A 401 -17.66 12.36 7.41
C GLN A 401 -18.60 13.53 7.08
N GLU A 402 -19.20 13.55 5.89
CA GLU A 402 -20.18 14.56 5.52
C GLU A 402 -21.41 14.53 6.45
N ASP A 403 -21.80 13.35 6.94
CA ASP A 403 -22.94 13.23 7.87
C ASP A 403 -22.61 13.83 9.25
N ILE A 404 -21.36 13.69 9.71
CA ILE A 404 -20.88 14.41 10.91
C ILE A 404 -21.00 15.93 10.71
N ILE A 405 -20.51 16.42 9.57
CA ILE A 405 -20.57 17.86 9.26
C ILE A 405 -22.01 18.36 9.18
N LYS A 406 -22.93 17.60 8.59
CA LYS A 406 -24.36 17.94 8.54
C LYS A 406 -24.96 18.04 9.94
N ARG A 407 -24.65 17.09 10.85
CA ARG A 407 -25.10 17.13 12.25
C ARG A 407 -24.56 18.36 12.98
N LEU A 408 -23.26 18.65 12.84
CA LEU A 408 -22.65 19.83 13.44
C LEU A 408 -23.22 21.14 12.86
N ASN A 409 -23.51 21.18 11.57
CA ASN A 409 -24.11 22.35 10.93
C ASN A 409 -25.55 22.61 11.40
N ALA A 410 -26.27 21.61 11.86
CA ALA A 410 -27.62 21.74 12.43
C ALA A 410 -27.62 22.38 13.83
N ILE A 411 -26.48 22.37 14.54
CA ILE A 411 -26.35 22.97 15.86
C ILE A 411 -26.14 24.48 15.71
N LYS A 412 -26.86 25.28 16.50
CA LYS A 412 -26.69 26.74 16.51
C LYS A 412 -25.28 27.11 16.95
N SER A 413 -24.54 27.79 16.09
CA SER A 413 -23.19 28.26 16.38
C SER A 413 -23.17 29.41 17.36
N ILE A 414 -22.13 29.47 18.19
CA ILE A 414 -21.87 30.62 19.09
C ILE A 414 -21.03 31.69 18.41
N LYS A 415 -20.19 31.29 17.42
CA LYS A 415 -19.36 32.20 16.64
C LYS A 415 -19.11 31.67 15.25
N VAL A 416 -19.12 32.55 14.24
CA VAL A 416 -18.70 32.29 12.86
C VAL A 416 -17.88 33.49 12.38
N TRP A 417 -16.71 33.24 11.80
CA TRP A 417 -15.86 34.31 11.26
C TRP A 417 -14.99 33.72 10.13
N ASN A 418 -14.20 34.56 9.49
CA ASN A 418 -13.18 34.14 8.55
C ASN A 418 -11.83 34.78 8.88
N GLN A 419 -10.77 34.16 8.40
CA GLN A 419 -9.41 34.65 8.61
C GLN A 419 -8.56 34.35 7.37
N ALA A 420 -7.75 35.32 6.95
CA ALA A 420 -6.71 35.10 5.95
C ALA A 420 -5.56 34.29 6.57
N LEU A 421 -4.98 33.41 5.79
CA LEU A 421 -3.77 32.66 6.14
C LEU A 421 -2.56 33.24 5.41
N PRO A 422 -1.35 33.17 5.99
CA PRO A 422 -0.13 33.45 5.27
C PRO A 422 -0.03 32.56 4.03
N MET A 423 0.19 33.14 2.86
CA MET A 423 0.27 32.40 1.62
C MET A 423 1.70 32.37 1.12
N ALA A 424 2.21 31.17 0.84
CA ALA A 424 3.40 30.94 0.07
C ALA A 424 2.99 30.31 -1.27
N ASP A 425 3.47 30.86 -2.37
CA ASP A 425 3.18 30.38 -3.72
C ASP A 425 4.16 29.24 -4.10
N ASP A 426 4.15 28.17 -3.29
CA ASP A 426 5.09 27.04 -3.39
C ASP A 426 4.41 25.66 -3.41
N TYR A 427 3.08 25.62 -3.20
CA TYR A 427 2.26 24.38 -3.17
C TYR A 427 2.67 23.39 -2.08
N LEU A 428 3.35 23.87 -1.02
CA LEU A 428 3.76 23.06 0.13
C LEU A 428 2.73 23.09 1.26
N GLN A 429 2.92 22.21 2.23
CA GLN A 429 2.18 22.22 3.49
C GLN A 429 2.74 23.32 4.41
N HIS A 430 1.89 24.19 4.90
CA HIS A 430 2.21 25.25 5.87
C HIS A 430 1.48 25.07 7.17
N SER A 431 1.96 25.72 8.21
CA SER A 431 1.28 25.79 9.51
C SER A 431 1.31 27.20 10.07
N THR A 432 0.25 27.56 10.78
CA THR A 432 0.18 28.82 11.51
C THR A 432 -0.66 28.67 12.77
N GLU A 433 -0.30 29.40 13.81
CA GLU A 433 -1.15 29.51 14.99
C GLU A 433 -2.19 30.62 14.79
N ILE A 434 -3.43 30.32 15.15
CA ILE A 434 -4.52 31.29 15.19
C ILE A 434 -5.01 31.47 16.62
N LYS A 435 -5.40 32.69 16.97
CA LYS A 435 -6.00 33.00 18.25
C LYS A 435 -7.50 32.75 18.20
N LEU A 436 -8.01 32.02 19.19
CA LEU A 436 -9.43 31.79 19.43
C LEU A 436 -9.84 32.51 20.69
N ASP A 437 -11.03 33.12 20.68
CA ASP A 437 -11.55 33.83 21.88
C ASP A 437 -11.95 32.82 22.96
N GLY A 438 -11.90 33.25 24.20
CA GLY A 438 -12.29 32.47 25.36
C GLY A 438 -13.73 31.97 25.29
N LEU A 439 -13.92 30.71 25.71
CA LEU A 439 -15.20 30.03 25.76
C LEU A 439 -15.69 29.92 27.21
N LYS A 440 -16.98 29.87 27.43
CA LYS A 440 -17.54 29.52 28.75
C LYS A 440 -17.31 28.05 29.03
N ASN A 441 -17.43 27.61 30.30
CA ASN A 441 -17.35 26.20 30.64
C ASN A 441 -18.28 25.37 29.74
N GLY A 442 -17.74 24.29 29.17
CA GLY A 442 -18.49 23.41 28.27
C GLY A 442 -17.62 22.63 27.29
N TYR A 443 -18.25 21.88 26.40
CA TYR A 443 -17.63 21.12 25.34
C TYR A 443 -18.03 21.67 23.98
N TYR A 444 -17.06 21.85 23.10
CA TYR A 444 -17.25 22.53 21.83
C TYR A 444 -16.62 21.77 20.66
N ALA A 445 -17.24 21.85 19.47
CA ALA A 445 -16.57 21.56 18.22
C ALA A 445 -16.19 22.85 17.50
N ILE A 446 -15.00 22.85 16.92
CA ILE A 446 -14.47 23.92 16.10
C ILE A 446 -14.32 23.36 14.70
N LEU A 447 -15.09 23.92 13.76
CA LEU A 447 -15.03 23.60 12.35
C LEU A 447 -14.18 24.64 11.64
N VAL A 448 -13.29 24.19 10.76
CA VAL A 448 -12.55 25.06 9.85
C VAL A 448 -12.77 24.58 8.43
N SER A 449 -13.12 25.48 7.52
CA SER A 449 -13.50 25.17 6.14
C SER A 449 -12.92 26.17 5.16
N THR A 450 -12.71 25.74 3.92
CA THR A 450 -12.35 26.61 2.80
C THR A 450 -13.54 27.41 2.26
N THR A 451 -14.77 27.08 2.67
CA THR A 451 -15.98 27.75 2.24
C THR A 451 -16.90 28.15 3.40
N PRO A 452 -17.69 29.23 3.27
CA PRO A 452 -18.63 29.65 4.31
C PRO A 452 -19.80 28.69 4.51
N LYS A 453 -20.00 27.73 3.63
CA LYS A 453 -21.07 26.72 3.71
C LYS A 453 -20.70 25.56 4.64
N PHE A 454 -19.42 25.39 4.97
CA PHE A 454 -18.94 24.25 5.75
C PHE A 454 -19.40 22.93 5.13
N SER A 455 -19.16 22.77 3.83
CA SER A 455 -19.47 21.57 3.04
C SER A 455 -18.20 20.85 2.62
N ILE A 456 -18.35 19.61 2.19
CA ILE A 456 -17.26 18.81 1.60
C ILE A 456 -17.51 18.68 0.10
N ALA A 457 -16.54 19.10 -0.72
CA ALA A 457 -16.50 18.76 -2.14
C ALA A 457 -15.09 18.24 -2.46
N ILE A 458 -14.98 16.95 -2.66
CA ILE A 458 -13.69 16.27 -2.88
C ILE A 458 -12.87 16.99 -3.95
N GLY A 459 -11.62 17.33 -3.61
CA GLY A 459 -10.67 18.04 -4.49
C GLY A 459 -10.90 19.55 -4.63
N LYS A 460 -12.04 20.10 -4.18
CA LYS A 460 -12.37 21.53 -4.32
C LYS A 460 -12.51 22.25 -2.98
N GLU A 461 -13.09 21.58 -2.00
CA GLU A 461 -13.36 22.14 -0.67
C GLU A 461 -12.73 21.22 0.39
N ALA A 462 -12.10 21.83 1.38
CA ALA A 462 -11.54 21.12 2.52
C ALA A 462 -12.19 21.62 3.80
N ILE A 463 -12.43 20.70 4.73
CA ILE A 463 -12.99 20.96 6.04
C ILE A 463 -12.32 20.07 7.08
N ALA A 464 -12.05 20.62 8.26
CA ALA A 464 -11.58 19.86 9.41
C ALA A 464 -12.38 20.25 10.65
N VAL A 465 -12.41 19.33 11.62
CA VAL A 465 -13.11 19.49 12.89
C VAL A 465 -12.17 19.07 14.01
N THR A 466 -12.11 19.87 15.05
CA THR A 466 -11.52 19.51 16.35
C THR A 466 -12.52 19.76 17.46
N THR A 467 -12.29 19.17 18.63
CA THR A 467 -13.11 19.39 19.81
C THR A 467 -12.26 19.89 20.96
N ILE A 468 -12.84 20.68 21.85
CA ILE A 468 -12.16 21.25 23.02
C ILE A 468 -13.10 21.34 24.21
N PHE A 469 -12.58 21.02 25.38
CA PHE A 469 -13.21 21.39 26.64
C PHE A 469 -12.79 22.81 27.03
N SER A 470 -13.71 23.60 27.51
CA SER A 470 -13.42 24.81 28.29
C SER A 470 -13.77 24.49 29.73
N SER A 471 -12.75 24.31 30.58
CA SER A 471 -12.93 23.80 31.93
C SER A 471 -11.83 24.32 32.89
N ASP A 472 -12.23 24.74 34.07
CA ASP A 472 -11.33 25.08 35.18
C ASP A 472 -10.67 23.83 35.79
N ILE A 473 -11.20 22.66 35.50
CA ILE A 473 -10.68 21.39 36.00
C ILE A 473 -9.43 20.98 35.22
N SER A 474 -8.38 20.61 35.92
CA SER A 474 -7.22 19.89 35.41
C SER A 474 -6.96 18.69 36.30
N TYR A 475 -6.14 17.76 35.83
CA TYR A 475 -5.77 16.63 36.66
C TYR A 475 -4.37 16.10 36.33
N VAL A 476 -3.76 15.46 37.31
CA VAL A 476 -2.51 14.70 37.17
C VAL A 476 -2.76 13.28 37.67
N THR A 477 -2.31 12.30 36.90
CA THR A 477 -2.45 10.89 37.26
C THR A 477 -1.10 10.30 37.62
N ASN A 478 -1.09 9.43 38.63
CA ASN A 478 0.05 8.57 38.95
C ASN A 478 -0.35 7.12 38.68
N ASN A 479 -0.05 6.65 37.48
CA ASN A 479 -0.32 5.29 37.05
C ASN A 479 0.94 4.41 37.14
N ASN A 480 1.54 4.33 38.33
CA ASN A 480 2.70 3.47 38.57
C ASN A 480 2.25 1.99 38.65
N ASN A 481 2.75 1.16 37.73
CA ASN A 481 2.41 -0.28 37.66
C ASN A 481 2.79 -1.08 38.91
N ASN A 482 3.69 -0.56 39.76
CA ASN A 482 4.08 -1.20 41.00
C ASN A 482 3.13 -0.91 42.20
N LYS A 483 2.18 0.01 42.04
CA LYS A 483 1.18 0.34 43.08
C LYS A 483 -0.14 -0.37 42.78
N GLU A 484 -0.83 -0.80 43.82
CA GLU A 484 -2.16 -1.43 43.73
C GLU A 484 -3.29 -0.43 43.39
N ASN A 485 -3.02 0.86 43.55
CA ASN A 485 -4.01 1.92 43.32
C ASN A 485 -3.64 2.79 42.12
N PHE A 486 -4.66 3.23 41.41
CA PHE A 486 -4.56 4.37 40.52
C PHE A 486 -4.77 5.65 41.33
N GLU A 487 -3.88 6.60 41.21
CA GLU A 487 -3.91 7.85 41.97
C GLU A 487 -4.20 9.02 41.03
N LEU A 488 -5.08 9.90 41.44
CA LEU A 488 -5.52 11.08 40.70
C LEU A 488 -5.52 12.33 41.60
N TYR A 489 -4.91 13.40 41.13
CA TYR A 489 -4.97 14.73 41.73
C TYR A 489 -5.78 15.64 40.82
N VAL A 490 -6.84 16.22 41.36
CA VAL A 490 -7.72 17.18 40.67
C VAL A 490 -7.36 18.60 41.09
N LEU A 491 -7.03 19.43 40.11
CA LEU A 491 -6.48 20.76 40.32
C LEU A 491 -7.27 21.79 39.52
N ASN A 492 -7.25 23.02 39.97
CA ASN A 492 -7.70 24.15 39.17
C ASN A 492 -6.71 24.41 38.03
N ARG A 493 -7.18 24.46 36.80
CA ARG A 493 -6.35 24.58 35.60
C ARG A 493 -5.48 25.81 35.55
N ASN A 494 -6.00 26.94 36.01
CA ASN A 494 -5.31 28.22 35.93
C ASN A 494 -4.32 28.42 37.09
N SER A 495 -4.74 28.10 38.32
CA SER A 495 -3.95 28.36 39.52
C SER A 495 -3.09 27.19 39.99
N GLY A 496 -3.36 25.95 39.54
CA GLY A 496 -2.74 24.74 40.05
C GLY A 496 -3.18 24.32 41.45
N GLN A 497 -4.12 25.06 42.06
CA GLN A 497 -4.60 24.79 43.42
C GLN A 497 -5.46 23.52 43.47
N PRO A 498 -5.36 22.69 44.51
CA PRO A 498 -6.20 21.53 44.70
C PRO A 498 -7.69 21.85 44.72
N LEU A 499 -8.49 21.02 44.03
CA LEU A 499 -9.94 21.10 44.05
C LEU A 499 -10.50 20.08 45.06
N LYS A 500 -10.79 20.57 46.28
CA LYS A 500 -11.43 19.78 47.33
C LYS A 500 -12.90 19.55 46.99
N ASN A 501 -13.43 18.37 47.31
CA ASN A 501 -14.81 17.97 47.09
C ASN A 501 -15.21 17.87 45.59
N ALA A 502 -14.25 17.68 44.70
CA ALA A 502 -14.56 17.30 43.31
C ALA A 502 -15.03 15.84 43.27
N THR A 503 -16.07 15.56 42.52
CA THR A 503 -16.60 14.21 42.36
C THR A 503 -15.94 13.56 41.17
N VAL A 504 -15.36 12.36 41.37
CA VAL A 504 -14.73 11.55 40.32
C VAL A 504 -15.50 10.25 40.18
N LYS A 505 -16.03 10.00 39.00
CA LYS A 505 -16.73 8.74 38.63
C LYS A 505 -15.86 7.92 37.71
N PHE A 506 -15.59 6.68 38.08
CA PHE A 506 -14.82 5.74 37.29
C PHE A 506 -15.75 4.82 36.51
N TYR A 507 -15.40 4.51 35.27
CA TYR A 507 -16.17 3.69 34.36
C TYR A 507 -15.28 2.65 33.65
N ASN A 508 -15.84 1.49 33.34
CA ASN A 508 -15.26 0.58 32.35
C ASN A 508 -16.14 0.53 31.09
N ASN A 509 -15.55 0.05 30.00
CA ASN A 509 -16.28 -0.23 28.78
C ASN A 509 -16.48 -1.75 28.68
N GLU A 510 -17.68 -2.22 29.02
CA GLU A 510 -18.08 -3.62 28.88
C GLU A 510 -18.80 -3.85 27.54
N TYR A 511 -18.45 -4.94 26.85
CA TYR A 511 -19.14 -5.29 25.60
C TYR A 511 -20.48 -5.96 25.92
N ASP A 512 -21.58 -5.33 25.53
CA ASP A 512 -22.91 -5.88 25.62
C ASP A 512 -23.20 -6.75 24.39
N TYR A 513 -23.20 -8.06 24.57
CA TYR A 513 -23.45 -9.03 23.50
C TYR A 513 -24.87 -8.94 22.93
N THR A 514 -25.85 -8.44 23.69
CA THR A 514 -27.24 -8.28 23.26
C THR A 514 -27.38 -7.09 22.32
N GLN A 515 -26.78 -5.95 22.69
CA GLN A 515 -26.80 -4.73 21.89
C GLN A 515 -25.65 -4.66 20.87
N ARG A 516 -24.68 -5.61 20.92
CA ARG A 516 -23.47 -5.67 20.08
C ARG A 516 -22.67 -4.36 20.08
N LYS A 517 -22.53 -3.73 21.25
CA LYS A 517 -21.77 -2.49 21.42
C LYS A 517 -21.10 -2.44 22.81
N TYR A 518 -20.09 -1.59 22.93
CA TYR A 518 -19.53 -1.27 24.23
C TYR A 518 -20.46 -0.33 24.99
N ILE A 519 -20.72 -0.66 26.28
CA ILE A 519 -21.49 0.14 27.21
C ILE A 519 -20.56 0.64 28.31
N ARG A 520 -20.62 1.94 28.58
CA ARG A 520 -19.88 2.58 29.65
C ARG A 520 -20.62 2.34 30.98
N LYS A 521 -20.01 1.52 31.85
CA LYS A 521 -20.61 1.12 33.14
C LYS A 521 -19.83 1.76 34.28
N GLU A 522 -20.55 2.40 35.20
CA GLU A 522 -19.96 2.99 36.40
C GLU A 522 -19.39 1.89 37.33
N LEU A 523 -18.12 2.05 37.70
CA LEU A 523 -17.43 1.14 38.62
C LEU A 523 -17.46 1.66 40.05
N SER A 524 -17.18 2.94 40.23
CA SER A 524 -17.15 3.59 41.55
C SER A 524 -17.24 5.12 41.42
N THR A 525 -17.65 5.75 42.50
CA THR A 525 -17.62 7.20 42.65
C THR A 525 -16.83 7.54 43.91
N ALA A 526 -15.96 8.56 43.82
CA ALA A 526 -15.16 9.05 44.93
C ALA A 526 -15.12 10.58 44.92
N THR A 527 -14.76 11.18 46.05
CA THR A 527 -14.65 12.62 46.21
C THR A 527 -13.23 12.97 46.62
N THR A 528 -12.67 14.04 46.05
CA THR A 528 -11.31 14.51 46.38
C THR A 528 -11.22 15.08 47.79
N ASP A 529 -10.10 14.86 48.44
CA ASP A 529 -9.75 15.42 49.76
C ASP A 529 -9.25 16.88 49.67
N ALA A 530 -8.64 17.39 50.77
CA ALA A 530 -8.11 18.76 50.85
C ALA A 530 -6.97 19.02 49.84
N ASP A 531 -6.22 17.98 49.48
CA ASP A 531 -5.10 18.05 48.55
C ASP A 531 -5.53 17.75 47.10
N GLY A 532 -6.84 17.68 46.86
CA GLY A 532 -7.39 17.32 45.53
C GLY A 532 -7.20 15.86 45.17
N TYR A 533 -6.78 15.02 46.12
CA TYR A 533 -6.41 13.65 45.90
C TYR A 533 -7.60 12.69 45.95
N VAL A 534 -7.59 11.73 45.06
CA VAL A 534 -8.47 10.57 45.07
C VAL A 534 -7.71 9.34 44.54
N SER A 535 -8.01 8.18 45.10
CA SER A 535 -7.45 6.91 44.57
C SER A 535 -8.55 5.93 44.24
N LYS A 536 -8.31 5.14 43.19
CA LYS A 536 -9.12 3.98 42.83
C LYS A 536 -8.32 2.71 43.12
N LYS A 537 -8.84 1.88 44.04
CA LYS A 537 -8.29 0.55 44.26
C LYS A 537 -8.57 -0.34 43.05
N ILE A 538 -7.57 -1.05 42.60
CA ILE A 538 -7.69 -2.02 41.51
C ILE A 538 -8.13 -3.35 42.11
N ASP A 539 -9.30 -3.86 41.70
CA ASP A 539 -9.83 -5.14 42.18
C ASP A 539 -9.04 -6.30 41.62
N LYS A 540 -8.32 -7.01 42.47
CA LYS A 540 -7.62 -8.26 42.11
C LYS A 540 -8.66 -9.36 41.93
N LYS A 541 -8.85 -9.87 40.74
CA LYS A 541 -9.60 -11.12 40.52
C LYS A 541 -8.74 -12.29 40.96
N ASN A 542 -9.20 -13.05 41.94
CA ASN A 542 -8.52 -14.26 42.45
C ASN A 542 -8.29 -15.25 41.31
N ASN A 543 -7.06 -15.77 41.17
CA ASN A 543 -6.63 -16.84 40.28
C ASN A 543 -6.35 -16.50 38.79
N VAL A 544 -5.96 -15.28 38.45
CA VAL A 544 -5.47 -14.96 37.10
C VAL A 544 -4.00 -14.56 37.14
N TYR A 545 -3.16 -15.18 36.32
CA TYR A 545 -1.71 -14.94 36.24
C TYR A 545 -1.33 -13.52 35.80
N TYR A 546 -2.21 -12.82 35.10
CA TYR A 546 -2.11 -11.39 34.87
C TYR A 546 -3.53 -10.81 34.80
N TYR A 547 -3.68 -9.58 35.28
CA TYR A 547 -4.96 -8.87 35.27
C TYR A 547 -4.78 -7.50 34.64
N ASN A 548 -5.71 -7.17 33.75
CA ASN A 548 -5.78 -5.87 33.07
C ASN A 548 -7.12 -5.23 33.40
N GLU A 549 -7.10 -4.09 34.08
CA GLU A 549 -8.29 -3.26 34.27
C GLU A 549 -8.19 -2.04 33.38
N ASN A 550 -9.18 -1.90 32.50
CA ASN A 550 -9.35 -0.76 31.62
C ASN A 550 -10.48 0.12 32.15
N PHE A 551 -10.20 1.39 32.40
CA PHE A 551 -11.20 2.30 32.90
C PHE A 551 -10.98 3.73 32.41
N GLN A 552 -12.07 4.52 32.45
CA GLN A 552 -12.13 5.94 32.21
C GLN A 552 -12.69 6.62 33.46
N PHE A 553 -12.56 7.94 33.57
CA PHE A 553 -13.20 8.69 34.66
C PHE A 553 -13.74 10.02 34.18
N ASP A 554 -14.78 10.49 34.87
CA ASP A 554 -15.36 11.82 34.72
C ASP A 554 -15.16 12.59 36.02
N ILE A 555 -14.73 13.84 35.89
CA ILE A 555 -14.58 14.76 37.03
C ILE A 555 -15.68 15.82 36.96
N THR A 556 -16.38 16.04 38.06
CA THR A 556 -17.35 17.11 38.19
C THR A 556 -16.97 17.97 39.41
N TYR A 557 -16.90 19.27 39.21
CA TYR A 557 -16.66 20.23 40.28
C TYR A 557 -17.58 21.42 40.08
N GLN A 558 -18.48 21.68 41.05
CA GLN A 558 -19.55 22.68 40.93
C GLN A 558 -20.38 22.48 39.64
N ASN A 559 -20.35 23.44 38.70
CA ASN A 559 -21.05 23.37 37.41
C ASN A 559 -20.11 23.01 36.25
N ASP A 560 -18.89 22.56 36.56
CA ASP A 560 -17.89 22.21 35.58
C ASP A 560 -17.72 20.68 35.45
N PHE A 561 -17.34 20.24 34.29
CA PHE A 561 -17.21 18.84 33.93
C PHE A 561 -16.03 18.60 33.00
N LEU A 562 -15.18 17.61 33.33
CA LEU A 562 -14.07 17.15 32.49
C LEU A 562 -13.94 15.63 32.52
N PRO A 563 -14.07 14.91 31.39
CA PRO A 563 -13.81 13.48 31.30
C PRO A 563 -12.34 13.22 31.03
N SER A 564 -11.88 11.99 31.30
CA SER A 564 -10.52 11.55 30.95
C SER A 564 -10.29 11.40 29.46
N GLU A 565 -11.33 11.18 28.65
CA GLU A 565 -11.29 10.84 27.21
C GLU A 565 -10.41 9.64 26.84
N GLU A 566 -9.30 9.45 27.52
CA GLU A 566 -8.39 8.31 27.35
C GLU A 566 -8.76 7.19 28.31
N SER A 567 -8.53 5.96 27.87
CA SER A 567 -8.64 4.78 28.72
C SER A 567 -7.32 4.54 29.45
N TYR A 568 -7.38 4.29 30.73
CA TYR A 568 -6.25 3.95 31.56
C TYR A 568 -6.20 2.42 31.72
N TYR A 569 -5.00 1.85 31.52
CA TYR A 569 -4.75 0.41 31.64
C TYR A 569 -3.87 0.18 32.84
N LYS A 570 -4.29 -0.75 33.71
CA LYS A 570 -3.47 -1.23 34.81
C LYS A 570 -3.17 -2.70 34.62
N TYR A 571 -1.89 -2.99 34.47
CA TYR A 571 -1.39 -4.37 34.34
C TYR A 571 -0.85 -4.83 35.69
N TYR A 572 -1.27 -5.99 36.14
CA TYR A 572 -0.71 -6.65 37.31
C TYR A 572 0.08 -7.87 36.86
N TYR A 573 1.38 -7.86 37.13
CA TYR A 573 2.22 -9.03 36.99
C TYR A 573 2.49 -9.59 38.41
N PRO A 574 2.15 -10.88 38.72
CA PRO A 574 2.56 -11.47 39.96
C PRO A 574 4.08 -11.43 40.03
N ASN A 575 4.61 -11.04 41.17
CA ASN A 575 6.05 -10.94 41.41
C ASN A 575 6.73 -12.29 41.10
N THR A 576 7.40 -12.39 39.95
CA THR A 576 8.24 -13.53 39.56
C THR A 576 9.64 -13.47 40.19
N SER A 577 9.90 -12.49 41.07
CA SER A 577 11.18 -12.31 41.74
C SER A 577 11.57 -13.49 42.67
N SER A 578 10.62 -14.38 43.03
CA SER A 578 10.93 -15.61 43.77
C SER A 578 11.42 -16.78 42.90
N ILE A 579 11.27 -16.71 41.57
CA ILE A 579 11.68 -17.80 40.67
C ILE A 579 13.11 -17.60 40.12
N VAL A 580 13.59 -16.36 40.07
CA VAL A 580 14.95 -16.06 39.58
C VAL A 580 16.02 -16.27 40.68
N ALA A 581 15.66 -16.15 41.95
CA ALA A 581 16.59 -16.35 43.04
C ALA A 581 16.97 -17.83 43.33
N GLN A 582 16.22 -18.80 42.77
CA GLN A 582 16.52 -20.25 42.96
C GLN A 582 17.38 -20.87 41.85
N LYS A 583 17.84 -20.10 40.88
CA LYS A 583 18.75 -20.61 39.81
C LYS A 583 20.20 -20.11 39.89
N GLN A 584 20.61 -19.53 41.02
CA GLN A 584 22.01 -19.15 41.29
C GLN A 584 22.50 -19.71 42.64
N VAL A 585 22.42 -21.02 42.78
CA VAL A 585 23.27 -21.75 43.74
C VAL A 585 23.74 -23.01 43.03
#